data_34c33f1692887e3ee9af14512a317779
#
_entry.id   34c33f1692887e3ee9af14512a317779
#
_cell.length_a   1.000
_cell.length_b   1.000
_cell.length_c   1.000
_cell.angle_alpha   90.00
_cell.angle_beta   90.00
_cell.angle_gamma   90.00
#
_symmetry.space_group_name_H-M   'P 1'
#
loop_
_entity.id
_entity.type
_entity.pdbx_description
1 polymer ?
#
loop_
_entity_poly.entity_id
_entity_poly.type
_entity_poly.pdbx_seq_one_letter_code
_entity_poly.pdbx_strand_id
1 'polypeptide(L)'
;YDNFKKGIIENAFKPELSNGALMDIGVYCVYALVMLFGMPDRIQAQGVFLENGVDGAGTIIGIYPDKQAELIYSKITDSSSPSQIQGEKANMLISEVGRVQELTICYRNGETEQISIDLDPDDMVYEAGIWADCILNHKETKAYDQYSRMEMKLMDEARKLMGICFPADQGIL
;
A
#
# COMPACT_ATOMS: atom_id res chain seq x y z
N TYR A 1 12.25 5.32 12.26
CA TYR A 1 12.31 6.78 12.37
C TYR A 1 13.22 7.27 13.49
N ASP A 2 13.30 6.54 14.60
CA ASP A 2 14.15 6.93 15.73
C ASP A 2 15.64 6.98 15.38
N ASN A 3 16.10 6.11 14.48
CA ASN A 3 17.45 6.18 13.94
C ASN A 3 17.67 7.44 13.11
N PHE A 4 16.69 7.82 12.29
CA PHE A 4 16.73 9.07 11.51
C PHE A 4 16.89 10.29 12.43
N LYS A 5 16.10 10.38 13.53
CA LYS A 5 16.23 11.47 14.52
C LYS A 5 17.60 11.52 15.21
N LYS A 6 18.32 10.42 15.24
CA LYS A 6 19.69 10.34 15.76
C LYS A 6 20.76 10.60 14.70
N GLY A 7 20.36 10.99 13.49
CA GLY A 7 21.27 11.22 12.35
C GLY A 7 21.72 9.94 11.64
N ILE A 8 21.12 8.78 11.95
CA ILE A 8 21.42 7.52 11.28
C ILE A 8 20.38 7.34 10.17
N ILE A 9 20.77 7.63 8.92
CA ILE A 9 19.88 7.58 7.78
C ILE A 9 19.94 6.18 7.16
N GLU A 10 18.88 5.41 7.36
CA GLU A 10 18.68 4.08 6.76
C GLU A 10 18.07 4.19 5.35
N ASN A 11 18.12 3.09 4.58
CA ASN A 11 17.74 3.07 3.17
C ASN A 11 16.39 3.69 2.86
N ALA A 12 15.36 3.44 3.68
CA ALA A 12 14.01 3.97 3.50
C ALA A 12 13.92 5.51 3.61
N PHE A 13 14.94 6.16 4.18
CA PHE A 13 15.03 7.61 4.36
C PHE A 13 16.15 8.25 3.54
N LYS A 14 16.73 7.54 2.56
CA LYS A 14 17.78 8.05 1.67
C LYS A 14 17.16 8.56 0.38
N PRO A 15 17.20 9.88 0.10
CA PRO A 15 16.62 10.46 -1.12
C PRO A 15 17.24 9.86 -2.40
N GLU A 16 18.54 9.57 -2.37
CA GLU A 16 19.28 9.01 -3.51
C GLU A 16 18.84 7.59 -3.91
N LEU A 17 18.13 6.88 -3.03
CA LEU A 17 17.58 5.55 -3.31
C LEU A 17 16.13 5.58 -3.82
N SER A 18 15.58 6.78 -4.09
CA SER A 18 14.21 6.94 -4.56
C SER A 18 13.18 6.26 -3.64
N ASN A 19 13.34 6.44 -2.34
CA ASN A 19 12.53 5.80 -1.32
C ASN A 19 11.78 6.85 -0.48
N GLY A 20 10.96 6.41 0.46
CA GLY A 20 10.10 7.22 1.33
C GLY A 20 8.94 6.40 1.86
N ALA A 21 8.03 7.04 2.60
CA ALA A 21 6.88 6.34 3.17
C ALA A 21 5.92 5.81 2.09
N LEU A 22 5.70 6.56 1.01
CA LEU A 22 4.86 6.12 -0.10
C LEU A 22 5.41 4.85 -0.74
N MET A 23 6.69 4.86 -1.12
CA MET A 23 7.31 3.75 -1.85
C MET A 23 7.54 2.50 -1.01
N ASP A 24 7.73 2.66 0.30
CA ASP A 24 8.11 1.57 1.20
C ASP A 24 6.92 0.96 1.97
N ILE A 25 5.93 1.76 2.31
CA ILE A 25 4.74 1.34 3.08
C ILE A 25 3.44 1.62 2.33
N GLY A 26 3.32 2.79 1.70
CA GLY A 26 2.12 3.17 0.94
C GLY A 26 1.79 2.19 -0.17
N VAL A 27 2.82 1.55 -0.74
CA VAL A 27 2.71 0.52 -1.77
C VAL A 27 1.71 -0.59 -1.38
N TYR A 28 1.74 -1.09 -0.14
CA TYR A 28 0.81 -2.13 0.32
C TYR A 28 -0.64 -1.67 0.32
N CYS A 29 -0.90 -0.43 0.73
CA CYS A 29 -2.25 0.15 0.70
C CYS A 29 -2.74 0.36 -0.74
N VAL A 30 -1.86 0.82 -1.63
CA VAL A 30 -2.18 1.05 -3.05
C VAL A 30 -2.44 -0.27 -3.76
N TYR A 31 -1.61 -1.29 -3.52
CA TYR A 31 -1.83 -2.62 -4.10
C TYR A 31 -3.18 -3.21 -3.67
N ALA A 32 -3.49 -3.17 -2.37
CA ALA A 32 -4.77 -3.63 -1.85
C ALA A 32 -5.95 -2.89 -2.50
N LEU A 33 -5.85 -1.57 -2.66
CA LEU A 33 -6.87 -0.77 -3.33
C LEU A 33 -7.12 -1.24 -4.76
N VAL A 34 -6.06 -1.31 -5.57
CA VAL A 34 -6.23 -1.64 -7.00
C VAL A 34 -6.64 -3.10 -7.21
N MET A 35 -6.21 -4.00 -6.33
CA MET A 35 -6.60 -5.40 -6.37
C MET A 35 -8.10 -5.58 -6.05
N LEU A 36 -8.62 -4.87 -5.05
CA LEU A 36 -9.99 -5.03 -4.56
C LEU A 36 -11.00 -4.21 -5.38
N PHE A 37 -10.63 -3.01 -5.82
CA PHE A 37 -11.57 -2.04 -6.39
C PHE A 37 -11.18 -1.52 -7.78
N GLY A 38 -10.01 -1.90 -8.28
CA GLY A 38 -9.46 -1.35 -9.52
C GLY A 38 -8.99 0.10 -9.37
N MET A 39 -8.69 0.73 -10.50
CA MET A 39 -8.26 2.14 -10.53
C MET A 39 -9.39 3.08 -10.17
N PRO A 40 -9.17 4.07 -9.31
CA PRO A 40 -10.10 5.17 -9.10
C PRO A 40 -10.17 6.07 -10.34
N ASP A 41 -11.29 6.80 -10.51
CA ASP A 41 -11.44 7.78 -11.58
C ASP A 41 -10.47 8.96 -11.45
N ARG A 42 -10.17 9.33 -10.18
CA ARG A 42 -9.20 10.36 -9.82
C ARG A 42 -8.71 10.15 -8.40
N ILE A 43 -7.57 10.75 -8.08
CA ILE A 43 -7.04 10.78 -6.72
C ILE A 43 -6.78 12.19 -6.24
N GLN A 44 -6.71 12.33 -4.90
CA GLN A 44 -6.09 13.43 -4.21
C GLN A 44 -4.98 12.85 -3.32
N ALA A 45 -3.87 13.55 -3.16
CA ALA A 45 -2.77 13.06 -2.37
C ALA A 45 -2.05 14.21 -1.66
N GLN A 46 -1.61 13.95 -0.41
CA GLN A 46 -0.85 14.88 0.40
C GLN A 46 0.20 14.12 1.21
N GLY A 47 1.42 14.66 1.25
CA GLY A 47 2.55 14.11 2.01
C GLY A 47 3.05 15.03 3.10
N VAL A 48 3.67 14.45 4.12
CA VAL A 48 4.46 15.12 5.16
C VAL A 48 5.93 14.82 4.89
N PHE A 49 6.72 15.86 4.62
CA PHE A 49 8.12 15.73 4.26
C PHE A 49 9.04 15.92 5.46
N LEU A 50 10.11 15.15 5.48
CA LEU A 50 11.19 15.28 6.43
C LEU A 50 12.19 16.35 5.97
N GLU A 51 13.10 16.77 6.85
CA GLU A 51 14.11 17.80 6.58
C GLU A 51 15.03 17.49 5.37
N ASN A 52 15.19 16.21 5.04
CA ASN A 52 15.98 15.75 3.89
C ASN A 52 15.16 15.61 2.59
N GLY A 53 13.89 16.01 2.60
CA GLY A 53 13.01 15.99 1.43
C GLY A 53 12.30 14.65 1.15
N VAL A 54 12.56 13.61 1.95
CA VAL A 54 11.84 12.32 1.83
C VAL A 54 10.47 12.43 2.51
N ASP A 55 9.45 11.83 1.94
CA ASP A 55 8.14 11.73 2.57
C ASP A 55 8.18 10.76 3.75
N GLY A 56 7.75 11.24 4.92
CA GLY A 56 7.67 10.45 6.16
C GLY A 56 6.29 9.84 6.39
N ALA A 57 5.24 10.45 5.85
CA ALA A 57 3.86 10.01 5.93
C ALA A 57 3.05 10.62 4.80
N GLY A 58 1.90 10.03 4.50
CA GLY A 58 1.00 10.59 3.50
C GLY A 58 -0.39 10.00 3.53
N THR A 59 -1.26 10.65 2.75
CA THR A 59 -2.64 10.22 2.54
C THR A 59 -2.96 10.29 1.05
N ILE A 60 -3.65 9.26 0.54
CA ILE A 60 -4.21 9.23 -0.81
C ILE A 60 -5.71 9.01 -0.67
N ILE A 61 -6.52 9.82 -1.36
CA ILE A 61 -7.96 9.65 -1.46
C ILE A 61 -8.27 9.20 -2.88
N GLY A 62 -8.75 7.98 -3.04
CA GLY A 62 -9.25 7.43 -4.30
C GLY A 62 -10.73 7.70 -4.45
N ILE A 63 -11.15 8.31 -5.57
CA ILE A 63 -12.53 8.71 -5.84
C ILE A 63 -13.06 7.88 -6.99
N TYR A 64 -14.18 7.20 -6.72
CA TYR A 64 -14.94 6.37 -7.67
C TYR A 64 -16.34 6.95 -7.85
N PRO A 65 -17.14 6.49 -8.82
CA PRO A 65 -18.51 6.99 -9.01
C PRO A 65 -19.43 6.69 -7.83
N ASP A 66 -19.20 5.60 -7.10
CA ASP A 66 -20.08 5.03 -6.06
C ASP A 66 -19.41 4.82 -4.69
N LYS A 67 -18.12 5.12 -4.57
CA LYS A 67 -17.37 4.94 -3.33
C LYS A 67 -16.15 5.87 -3.28
N GLN A 68 -15.53 5.95 -2.11
CA GLN A 68 -14.20 6.51 -1.96
C GLN A 68 -13.33 5.57 -1.13
N ALA A 69 -12.03 5.72 -1.26
CA ALA A 69 -11.05 5.05 -0.43
C ALA A 69 -10.07 6.06 0.15
N GLU A 70 -9.68 5.86 1.40
CA GLU A 70 -8.67 6.67 2.09
C GLU A 70 -7.52 5.76 2.47
N LEU A 71 -6.35 6.01 1.92
CA LEU A 71 -5.11 5.30 2.22
C LEU A 71 -4.24 6.21 3.07
N ILE A 72 -3.95 5.78 4.29
CA ILE A 72 -3.08 6.48 5.23
C ILE A 72 -1.87 5.60 5.49
N TYR A 73 -0.69 6.14 5.31
CA TYR A 73 0.57 5.43 5.53
C TYR A 73 1.58 6.34 6.23
N SER A 74 2.43 5.75 7.09
CA SER A 74 3.43 6.51 7.85
C SER A 74 4.62 5.66 8.25
N LYS A 75 5.81 6.22 8.13
CA LYS A 75 7.06 5.70 8.71
C LYS A 75 7.50 6.49 9.94
N ILE A 76 6.74 7.50 10.33
CA ILE A 76 7.08 8.42 11.43
C ILE A 76 6.09 8.38 12.59
N THR A 77 4.97 7.68 12.41
CA THR A 77 3.93 7.45 13.44
C THR A 77 3.38 6.05 13.33
N ASP A 78 2.84 5.54 14.41
CA ASP A 78 2.12 4.28 14.48
C ASP A 78 0.61 4.52 14.54
N SER A 79 -0.17 3.55 14.05
CA SER A 79 -1.63 3.52 14.16
C SER A 79 -2.06 2.26 14.90
N SER A 80 -2.99 2.39 15.83
CA SER A 80 -3.66 1.26 16.49
C SER A 80 -4.99 0.89 15.82
N SER A 81 -5.42 1.65 14.80
CA SER A 81 -6.68 1.39 14.11
C SER A 81 -6.48 0.35 13.00
N PRO A 82 -7.35 -0.68 12.92
CA PRO A 82 -7.33 -1.62 11.81
C PRO A 82 -7.74 -0.92 10.51
N SER A 83 -7.34 -1.49 9.37
CA SER A 83 -7.91 -1.12 8.08
C SER A 83 -9.37 -1.56 8.00
N GLN A 84 -10.20 -0.84 7.25
CA GLN A 84 -11.64 -1.09 7.18
C GLN A 84 -12.17 -1.02 5.75
N ILE A 85 -13.10 -1.93 5.44
CA ILE A 85 -13.97 -1.83 4.26
C ILE A 85 -15.40 -1.68 4.77
N GLN A 86 -15.99 -0.51 4.55
CA GLN A 86 -17.34 -0.18 5.01
C GLN A 86 -18.34 -0.46 3.89
N GLY A 87 -19.27 -1.36 4.15
CA GLY A 87 -20.34 -1.71 3.22
C GLY A 87 -21.74 -1.45 3.79
N GLU A 88 -22.75 -1.53 2.94
CA GLU A 88 -24.15 -1.31 3.35
C GLU A 88 -24.65 -2.34 4.35
N LYS A 89 -24.14 -3.57 4.30
CA LYS A 89 -24.63 -4.69 5.13
C LYS A 89 -23.73 -5.00 6.31
N ALA A 90 -22.43 -4.72 6.19
CA ALA A 90 -21.43 -5.05 7.18
C ALA A 90 -20.18 -4.17 6.99
N ASN A 91 -19.35 -4.09 8.03
CA ASN A 91 -18.00 -3.58 7.97
C ASN A 91 -17.03 -4.74 8.10
N MET A 92 -15.97 -4.73 7.28
CA MET A 92 -14.84 -5.65 7.43
C MET A 92 -13.67 -4.90 8.07
N LEU A 93 -13.15 -5.46 9.16
CA LEU A 93 -11.92 -5.01 9.80
C LEU A 93 -10.78 -5.94 9.37
N ILE A 94 -9.66 -5.36 8.98
CA ILE A 94 -8.47 -6.06 8.50
C ILE A 94 -7.35 -5.70 9.47
N SER A 95 -6.76 -6.69 10.14
CA SER A 95 -5.73 -6.46 11.17
C SER A 95 -4.50 -5.75 10.60
N GLU A 96 -4.01 -6.23 9.47
CA GLU A 96 -2.84 -5.68 8.77
C GLU A 96 -3.01 -5.86 7.25
N VAL A 97 -2.99 -4.76 6.50
CA VAL A 97 -3.25 -4.82 5.05
C VAL A 97 -2.10 -5.46 4.27
N GLY A 98 -0.88 -5.35 4.76
CA GLY A 98 0.31 -5.96 4.13
C GLY A 98 0.44 -7.46 4.41
N ARG A 99 -0.17 -7.96 5.49
CA ARG A 99 -0.13 -9.37 5.89
C ARG A 99 -1.42 -9.77 6.58
N VAL A 100 -2.43 -10.07 5.79
CA VAL A 100 -3.78 -10.35 6.30
C VAL A 100 -3.83 -11.72 6.99
N GLN A 101 -3.82 -11.73 8.31
CA GLN A 101 -3.96 -12.94 9.13
C GLN A 101 -5.35 -13.05 9.76
N GLU A 102 -5.98 -11.91 10.04
CA GLU A 102 -7.28 -11.86 10.69
C GLU A 102 -8.20 -10.86 10.00
N LEU A 103 -9.42 -11.29 9.76
CA LEU A 103 -10.53 -10.48 9.30
C LEU A 103 -11.68 -10.60 10.29
N THR A 104 -12.32 -9.48 10.59
CA THR A 104 -13.57 -9.48 11.37
C THR A 104 -14.66 -8.80 10.55
N ILE A 105 -15.74 -9.50 10.30
CA ILE A 105 -16.93 -8.97 9.63
C ILE A 105 -17.95 -8.62 10.70
N CYS A 106 -18.31 -7.34 10.81
CA CYS A 106 -19.29 -6.83 11.76
C CYS A 106 -20.58 -6.51 11.00
N TYR A 107 -21.60 -7.34 11.14
CA TYR A 107 -22.90 -7.18 10.49
C TYR A 107 -23.77 -6.13 11.21
N ARG A 108 -24.68 -5.48 10.48
CA ARG A 108 -25.60 -4.48 11.07
C ARG A 108 -26.59 -5.03 12.08
N ASN A 109 -26.86 -6.34 12.05
CA ASN A 109 -27.71 -7.03 13.04
C ASN A 109 -27.00 -7.30 14.36
N GLY A 110 -25.72 -6.93 14.48
CA GLY A 110 -24.90 -7.14 15.68
C GLY A 110 -24.11 -8.46 15.68
N GLU A 111 -24.30 -9.32 14.69
CA GLU A 111 -23.48 -10.53 14.54
C GLU A 111 -22.07 -10.17 14.10
N THR A 112 -21.11 -11.00 14.47
CA THR A 112 -19.71 -10.88 14.04
C THR A 112 -19.21 -12.23 13.56
N GLU A 113 -18.41 -12.20 12.50
CA GLU A 113 -17.71 -13.36 11.96
C GLU A 113 -16.21 -13.08 11.98
N GLN A 114 -15.44 -14.01 12.54
CA GLN A 114 -13.98 -13.94 12.54
C GLN A 114 -13.42 -14.97 11.58
N ILE A 115 -12.51 -14.54 10.73
CA ILE A 115 -11.80 -15.36 9.76
C ILE A 115 -10.31 -15.25 10.08
N SER A 116 -9.70 -16.37 10.44
CA SER A 116 -8.27 -16.48 10.65
C SER A 116 -7.63 -17.24 9.50
N ILE A 117 -6.52 -16.72 9.01
CA ILE A 117 -5.73 -17.29 7.91
C ILE A 117 -4.40 -17.75 8.50
N ASP A 118 -4.17 -19.05 8.46
CA ASP A 118 -2.89 -19.62 8.90
C ASP A 118 -1.85 -19.40 7.78
N LEU A 119 -0.98 -18.43 8.00
CA LEU A 119 0.10 -18.09 7.07
C LEU A 119 1.42 -18.69 7.55
N ASP A 120 2.25 -19.11 6.59
CA ASP A 120 3.62 -19.50 6.89
C ASP A 120 4.35 -18.31 7.57
N PRO A 121 5.17 -18.53 8.61
CA PRO A 121 5.98 -17.50 9.24
C PRO A 121 6.84 -16.71 8.25
N ASP A 122 7.34 -17.39 7.21
CA ASP A 122 8.01 -16.78 6.06
C ASP A 122 7.02 -16.67 4.89
N ASP A 123 6.28 -15.56 4.81
CA ASP A 123 5.26 -15.34 3.79
C ASP A 123 5.81 -15.17 2.37
N MET A 124 7.11 -14.90 2.22
CA MET A 124 7.78 -14.89 0.92
C MET A 124 7.70 -16.24 0.19
N VAL A 125 7.43 -17.34 0.89
CA VAL A 125 7.25 -18.67 0.26
C VAL A 125 6.08 -18.69 -0.72
N TYR A 126 5.03 -17.88 -0.49
CA TYR A 126 3.87 -17.82 -1.39
C TYR A 126 4.22 -17.16 -2.70
N GLU A 127 4.92 -16.02 -2.66
CA GLU A 127 5.34 -15.28 -3.85
C GLU A 127 6.35 -16.10 -4.66
N ALA A 128 7.37 -16.61 -3.98
CA ALA A 128 8.40 -17.45 -4.60
C ALA A 128 7.79 -18.72 -5.23
N GLY A 129 6.84 -19.35 -4.53
CA GLY A 129 6.14 -20.54 -5.01
C GLY A 129 5.31 -20.25 -6.26
N ILE A 130 4.52 -19.19 -6.28
CA ILE A 130 3.73 -18.76 -7.45
C ILE A 130 4.64 -18.44 -8.62
N TRP A 131 5.73 -17.71 -8.37
CA TRP A 131 6.67 -17.34 -9.43
C TRP A 131 7.38 -18.55 -10.01
N ALA A 132 7.84 -19.47 -9.17
CA ALA A 132 8.44 -20.73 -9.62
C ALA A 132 7.44 -21.57 -10.45
N ASP A 133 6.18 -21.64 -10.00
CA ASP A 133 5.12 -22.35 -10.74
C ASP A 133 4.85 -21.72 -12.13
N CYS A 134 4.83 -20.40 -12.21
CA CYS A 134 4.70 -19.70 -13.49
C CYS A 134 5.86 -20.05 -14.45
N ILE A 135 7.09 -20.10 -13.95
CA ILE A 135 8.26 -20.45 -14.78
C ILE A 135 8.21 -21.91 -15.21
N LEU A 136 8.06 -22.84 -14.26
CA LEU A 136 8.14 -24.28 -14.50
C LEU A 136 7.00 -24.80 -15.37
N ASN A 137 5.83 -24.24 -15.23
CA ASN A 137 4.61 -24.65 -15.93
C ASN A 137 4.20 -23.71 -17.06
N HIS A 138 5.06 -22.75 -17.43
CA HIS A 138 4.81 -21.76 -18.50
C HIS A 138 3.48 -21.05 -18.38
N LYS A 139 3.09 -20.71 -17.13
CA LYS A 139 1.84 -20.00 -16.85
C LYS A 139 1.99 -18.50 -17.15
N GLU A 140 0.91 -17.89 -17.61
CA GLU A 140 0.89 -16.46 -17.85
C GLU A 140 0.85 -15.66 -16.54
N THR A 141 1.62 -14.57 -16.49
CA THR A 141 1.67 -13.64 -15.34
C THR A 141 0.74 -12.43 -15.49
N LYS A 142 -0.02 -12.35 -16.60
CA LYS A 142 -0.82 -11.18 -16.99
C LYS A 142 -1.69 -10.59 -15.88
N ALA A 143 -2.30 -11.44 -15.05
CA ALA A 143 -3.15 -10.96 -13.96
C ALA A 143 -2.34 -10.19 -12.90
N TYR A 144 -1.18 -10.74 -12.52
CA TYR A 144 -0.28 -10.09 -11.55
C TYR A 144 0.33 -8.82 -12.14
N ASP A 145 0.79 -8.88 -13.40
CA ASP A 145 1.35 -7.74 -14.12
C ASP A 145 0.36 -6.59 -14.24
N GLN A 146 -0.92 -6.89 -14.41
CA GLN A 146 -1.97 -5.87 -14.47
C GLN A 146 -2.08 -5.09 -13.17
N TYR A 147 -2.13 -5.78 -12.02
CA TYR A 147 -2.21 -5.11 -10.71
C TYR A 147 -0.95 -4.28 -10.43
N SER A 148 0.23 -4.81 -10.68
CA SER A 148 1.48 -4.08 -10.52
C SER A 148 1.56 -2.82 -11.40
N ARG A 149 1.05 -2.88 -12.65
CA ARG A 149 0.97 -1.70 -13.52
C ARG A 149 -0.02 -0.66 -13.03
N MET A 150 -1.17 -1.09 -12.51
CA MET A 150 -2.18 -0.20 -11.93
C MET A 150 -1.64 0.48 -10.68
N GLU A 151 -1.01 -0.27 -9.80
CA GLU A 151 -0.35 0.21 -8.60
C GLU A 151 0.69 1.28 -8.92
N MET A 152 1.66 0.98 -9.79
CA MET A 152 2.70 1.93 -10.17
C MET A 152 2.14 3.20 -10.81
N LYS A 153 1.10 3.06 -11.65
CA LYS A 153 0.43 4.22 -12.25
C LYS A 153 -0.20 5.13 -11.20
N LEU A 154 -0.86 4.54 -10.19
CA LEU A 154 -1.48 5.30 -9.11
C LEU A 154 -0.42 5.96 -8.22
N MET A 155 0.65 5.24 -7.89
CA MET A 155 1.78 5.78 -7.12
C MET A 155 2.48 6.93 -7.86
N ASP A 156 2.69 6.83 -9.16
CA ASP A 156 3.26 7.92 -9.97
C ASP A 156 2.37 9.16 -9.99
N GLU A 157 1.05 8.98 -10.06
CA GLU A 157 0.11 10.08 -9.96
C GLU A 157 0.13 10.72 -8.56
N ALA A 158 0.14 9.90 -7.50
CA ALA A 158 0.25 10.38 -6.13
C ALA A 158 1.56 11.16 -5.90
N ARG A 159 2.70 10.66 -6.38
CA ARG A 159 3.99 11.34 -6.33
C ARG A 159 3.93 12.73 -6.97
N LYS A 160 3.34 12.82 -8.18
CA LYS A 160 3.17 14.10 -8.88
C LYS A 160 2.34 15.09 -8.07
N LEU A 161 1.23 14.65 -7.49
CA LEU A 161 0.37 15.50 -6.67
C LEU A 161 1.05 15.98 -5.38
N MET A 162 1.89 15.14 -4.78
CA MET A 162 2.66 15.48 -3.58
C MET A 162 3.92 16.29 -3.87
N GLY A 163 4.39 16.31 -5.12
CA GLY A 163 5.67 16.93 -5.48
C GLY A 163 6.88 16.06 -5.15
N ILE A 164 6.71 14.73 -5.01
CA ILE A 164 7.82 13.80 -4.80
C ILE A 164 8.55 13.60 -6.13
N CYS A 165 9.82 14.03 -6.17
CA CYS A 165 10.70 13.89 -7.32
C CYS A 165 11.98 13.15 -6.90
N PHE A 166 12.29 12.07 -7.57
CA PHE A 166 13.48 11.29 -7.31
C PHE A 166 14.65 11.67 -8.21
N PRO A 167 15.90 11.42 -7.79
CA PRO A 167 17.05 11.65 -8.66
C PRO A 167 16.96 10.91 -9.99
N ALA A 168 16.37 9.73 -10.01
CA ALA A 168 16.15 8.93 -11.22
C ALA A 168 15.19 9.58 -12.22
N ASP A 169 14.27 10.45 -11.77
CA ASP A 169 13.32 11.16 -12.65
C ASP A 169 14.01 12.25 -13.48
N GLN A 170 15.19 12.73 -13.04
CA GLN A 170 15.92 13.83 -13.70
C GLN A 170 16.67 13.41 -14.96
N GLY A 171 16.77 12.12 -15.24
CA GLY A 171 17.42 11.56 -16.44
C GLY A 171 16.48 11.18 -17.59
N ILE A 172 15.18 11.48 -17.46
CA ILE A 172 14.13 11.08 -18.42
C ILE A 172 13.58 12.28 -19.22
N LEU A 173 14.29 13.43 -19.19
CA LEU A 173 13.99 14.61 -20.01
C LEU A 173 14.82 14.63 -21.28
#